data_503dec9d90bc68f09f150396bced84ad
#
_entry.id   503dec9d90bc68f09f150396bced84ad
#
_cell.length_a   1.000
_cell.length_b   1.000
_cell.length_c   1.000
_cell.angle_alpha   90.00
_cell.angle_beta   90.00
_cell.angle_gamma   90.00
#
_symmetry.space_group_name_H-M   'P 1'
#
loop_
_entity.id
_entity.type
_entity.pdbx_description
1 polymer ?
#
loop_
_entity_poly.entity_id
_entity_poly.type
_entity_poly.pdbx_seq_one_letter_code
_entity_poly.pdbx_strand_id
1 'polypeptide(L)'
;MGMLDGKVAVVTGAGGGIGRATALAIAANGGQVVVNDIGGTVTGEGRDAGPAQRVVAEIEQAHGKGRAVANAGSVASWEDAQRMVQDAIDNFGRIDIVVNNAGILRDRMFHYMSIEEWDAVIKVHLYGAFYVSRAAVPHFRKQESGSYTHITSTSGLIGSVGQTNYGAAKLGIAGLSRCIAMDMQRYHIRSNCIGPHAFSRMIETVPGQTEEQLQARAARTRPDHIAQLIAFLGTDAASGVSGQIFGVRGNEIYLYNQPRPIRIMARPDGWTPEKLAETWLPAVKNSFTPLERTRDVYPWDPV
;
A
#
# COMPACT_ATOMS: atom_id res chain seq x y z
N MET A 1 -21.96 17.86 -4.11
CA MET A 1 -20.52 18.05 -4.11
C MET A 1 -19.89 16.85 -3.45
N GLY A 2 -18.96 16.18 -4.13
CA GLY A 2 -18.25 15.03 -3.57
C GLY A 2 -17.15 15.47 -2.61
N MET A 3 -16.72 14.58 -1.73
CA MET A 3 -15.66 14.88 -0.74
C MET A 3 -14.28 15.14 -1.36
N LEU A 4 -14.09 14.80 -2.66
CA LEU A 4 -12.84 14.96 -3.41
C LEU A 4 -13.00 15.93 -4.61
N ASP A 5 -14.05 16.74 -4.65
CA ASP A 5 -14.23 17.73 -5.70
C ASP A 5 -13.00 18.66 -5.80
N GLY A 6 -12.45 18.81 -7.02
CA GLY A 6 -11.26 19.60 -7.29
C GLY A 6 -9.93 18.96 -6.85
N LYS A 7 -9.94 17.74 -6.34
CA LYS A 7 -8.73 16.97 -6.01
C LYS A 7 -8.30 16.07 -7.19
N VAL A 8 -7.00 15.91 -7.37
CA VAL A 8 -6.39 15.09 -8.42
C VAL A 8 -5.53 13.99 -7.77
N ALA A 9 -5.75 12.76 -8.20
CA ALA A 9 -5.05 11.58 -7.70
C ALA A 9 -4.19 10.90 -8.77
N VAL A 10 -3.04 10.38 -8.37
CA VAL A 10 -2.30 9.35 -9.11
C VAL A 10 -2.47 8.03 -8.36
N VAL A 11 -3.01 7.01 -9.03
CA VAL A 11 -3.20 5.67 -8.47
C VAL A 11 -2.38 4.68 -9.28
N THR A 12 -1.39 4.03 -8.66
CA THR A 12 -0.52 3.06 -9.33
C THR A 12 -1.08 1.63 -9.22
N GLY A 13 -0.87 0.81 -10.25
CA GLY A 13 -1.47 -0.52 -10.34
C GLY A 13 -2.99 -0.47 -10.40
N ALA A 14 -3.54 0.52 -11.10
CA ALA A 14 -4.97 0.85 -11.09
C ALA A 14 -5.78 0.17 -12.21
N GLY A 15 -5.18 -0.71 -13.00
CA GLY A 15 -5.88 -1.47 -14.05
C GLY A 15 -6.75 -2.61 -13.52
N GLY A 16 -6.69 -2.92 -12.21
CA GLY A 16 -7.47 -3.99 -11.58
C GLY A 16 -7.47 -3.96 -10.06
N GLY A 17 -8.23 -4.85 -9.45
CA GLY A 17 -8.24 -5.08 -8.00
C GLY A 17 -8.45 -3.82 -7.16
N ILE A 18 -7.65 -3.66 -6.10
CA ILE A 18 -7.73 -2.52 -5.18
C ILE A 18 -7.47 -1.19 -5.89
N GLY A 19 -6.50 -1.13 -6.81
CA GLY A 19 -6.16 0.10 -7.52
C GLY A 19 -7.32 0.58 -8.40
N ARG A 20 -7.96 -0.32 -9.16
CA ARG A 20 -9.17 0.01 -9.95
C ARG A 20 -10.30 0.49 -9.04
N ALA A 21 -10.62 -0.26 -7.97
CA ALA A 21 -11.66 0.14 -7.03
C ALA A 21 -11.39 1.52 -6.41
N THR A 22 -10.12 1.81 -6.10
CA THR A 22 -9.68 3.11 -5.58
C THR A 22 -9.88 4.23 -6.62
N ALA A 23 -9.48 4.02 -7.87
CA ALA A 23 -9.67 5.01 -8.94
C ALA A 23 -11.16 5.35 -9.13
N LEU A 24 -12.01 4.31 -9.14
CA LEU A 24 -13.46 4.47 -9.24
C LEU A 24 -14.03 5.20 -8.01
N ALA A 25 -13.60 4.86 -6.79
CA ALA A 25 -14.08 5.51 -5.58
C ALA A 25 -13.69 7.00 -5.52
N ILE A 26 -12.48 7.35 -5.95
CA ILE A 26 -12.02 8.75 -6.05
C ILE A 26 -12.88 9.52 -7.06
N ALA A 27 -13.11 8.96 -8.26
CA ALA A 27 -13.94 9.59 -9.29
C ALA A 27 -15.40 9.74 -8.84
N ALA A 28 -15.98 8.74 -8.17
CA ALA A 28 -17.33 8.79 -7.60
C ALA A 28 -17.49 9.87 -6.53
N ASN A 29 -16.41 10.26 -5.84
CA ASN A 29 -16.38 11.35 -4.89
C ASN A 29 -15.99 12.72 -5.50
N GLY A 30 -15.95 12.84 -6.84
CA GLY A 30 -15.72 14.09 -7.56
C GLY A 30 -14.26 14.36 -7.92
N GLY A 31 -13.34 13.49 -7.57
CA GLY A 31 -11.91 13.61 -7.89
C GLY A 31 -11.60 13.29 -9.36
N GLN A 32 -10.42 13.71 -9.81
CA GLN A 32 -9.83 13.35 -11.11
C GLN A 32 -8.65 12.40 -10.89
N VAL A 33 -8.42 11.47 -11.84
CA VAL A 33 -7.49 10.36 -11.59
C VAL A 33 -6.55 10.11 -12.78
N VAL A 34 -5.24 10.04 -12.51
CA VAL A 34 -4.29 9.37 -13.37
C VAL A 34 -4.31 7.88 -13.01
N VAL A 35 -4.81 7.07 -13.90
CA VAL A 35 -4.92 5.61 -13.76
C VAL A 35 -3.63 5.00 -14.33
N ASN A 36 -2.68 4.68 -13.45
CA ASN A 36 -1.42 4.05 -13.89
C ASN A 36 -1.50 2.53 -13.76
N ASP A 37 -1.18 1.83 -14.82
CA ASP A 37 -0.96 0.38 -14.83
C ASP A 37 -0.09 -0.02 -16.02
N ILE A 38 0.98 -0.77 -15.75
CA ILE A 38 1.87 -1.30 -16.79
C ILE A 38 1.22 -2.47 -17.58
N GLY A 39 0.12 -3.05 -17.04
CA GLY A 39 -0.58 -4.19 -17.63
C GLY A 39 0.19 -5.51 -17.57
N GLY A 40 1.13 -5.62 -16.65
CA GLY A 40 1.91 -6.84 -16.43
C GLY A 40 1.11 -7.94 -15.72
N THR A 41 1.67 -9.17 -15.76
CA THR A 41 1.17 -10.30 -14.97
C THR A 41 1.39 -10.07 -13.47
N VAL A 42 0.84 -10.96 -12.62
CA VAL A 42 1.07 -10.96 -11.16
C VAL A 42 2.57 -11.10 -10.81
N THR A 43 3.33 -11.77 -11.67
CA THR A 43 4.78 -11.94 -11.51
C THR A 43 5.61 -10.77 -12.07
N GLY A 44 4.96 -9.76 -12.68
CA GLY A 44 5.61 -8.56 -13.19
C GLY A 44 6.13 -8.67 -14.64
N GLU A 45 5.61 -9.60 -15.43
CA GLU A 45 6.01 -9.80 -16.80
C GLU A 45 4.99 -9.20 -17.78
N GLY A 46 5.48 -8.72 -18.93
CA GLY A 46 4.65 -8.14 -19.99
C GLY A 46 4.29 -6.67 -19.77
N ARG A 47 3.70 -6.08 -20.81
CA ARG A 47 3.17 -4.71 -20.83
C ARG A 47 1.91 -4.66 -21.68
N ASP A 48 0.84 -4.07 -21.16
CA ASP A 48 -0.42 -3.83 -21.86
C ASP A 48 -1.12 -2.59 -21.28
N ALA A 49 -1.29 -1.55 -22.07
CA ALA A 49 -1.98 -0.33 -21.64
C ALA A 49 -3.52 -0.52 -21.51
N GLY A 50 -4.07 -1.62 -22.03
CA GLY A 50 -5.50 -1.88 -22.04
C GLY A 50 -6.17 -1.87 -20.67
N PRO A 51 -5.59 -2.44 -19.61
CA PRO A 51 -6.16 -2.38 -18.26
C PRO A 51 -6.41 -0.96 -17.77
N ALA A 52 -5.43 -0.06 -17.87
CA ALA A 52 -5.58 1.34 -17.47
C ALA A 52 -6.64 2.06 -18.32
N GLN A 53 -6.63 1.85 -19.65
CA GLN A 53 -7.58 2.47 -20.56
C GLN A 53 -9.03 2.02 -20.30
N ARG A 54 -9.26 0.74 -19.95
CA ARG A 54 -10.59 0.24 -19.57
C ARG A 54 -11.13 0.94 -18.34
N VAL A 55 -10.30 1.16 -17.32
CA VAL A 55 -10.71 1.87 -16.10
C VAL A 55 -10.99 3.34 -16.37
N VAL A 56 -10.21 3.99 -17.24
CA VAL A 56 -10.50 5.36 -17.68
C VAL A 56 -11.86 5.42 -18.39
N ALA A 57 -12.13 4.52 -19.33
CA ALA A 57 -13.42 4.48 -20.04
C ALA A 57 -14.60 4.26 -19.08
N GLU A 58 -14.43 3.41 -18.06
CA GLU A 58 -15.44 3.17 -17.04
C GLU A 58 -15.71 4.41 -16.18
N ILE A 59 -14.65 5.12 -15.77
CA ILE A 59 -14.79 6.39 -15.03
C ILE A 59 -15.50 7.43 -15.90
N GLU A 60 -15.10 7.60 -17.16
CA GLU A 60 -15.70 8.59 -18.04
C GLU A 60 -17.16 8.27 -18.41
N GLN A 61 -17.50 7.00 -18.54
CA GLN A 61 -18.89 6.59 -18.75
C GLN A 61 -19.78 6.93 -17.55
N ALA A 62 -19.27 6.79 -16.32
CA ALA A 62 -20.05 7.02 -15.11
C ALA A 62 -20.07 8.49 -14.67
N HIS A 63 -19.00 9.25 -14.92
CA HIS A 63 -18.78 10.57 -14.32
C HIS A 63 -18.45 11.68 -15.34
N GLY A 64 -18.48 11.38 -16.66
CA GLY A 64 -18.20 12.32 -17.72
C GLY A 64 -16.73 12.35 -18.17
N LYS A 65 -16.52 12.83 -19.41
CA LYS A 65 -15.20 12.95 -20.03
C LYS A 65 -14.28 13.90 -19.26
N GLY A 66 -12.95 13.63 -19.33
CA GLY A 66 -11.92 14.45 -18.68
C GLY A 66 -11.81 14.22 -17.18
N ARG A 67 -12.38 13.12 -16.66
CA ARG A 67 -12.28 12.74 -15.25
C ARG A 67 -11.10 11.81 -14.97
N ALA A 68 -10.55 11.16 -15.99
CA ALA A 68 -9.41 10.27 -15.84
C ALA A 68 -8.52 10.28 -17.08
N VAL A 69 -7.24 9.95 -16.87
CA VAL A 69 -6.27 9.70 -17.96
C VAL A 69 -5.49 8.43 -17.64
N ALA A 70 -5.11 7.68 -18.69
CA ALA A 70 -4.34 6.46 -18.55
C ALA A 70 -2.84 6.75 -18.63
N ASN A 71 -2.06 6.04 -17.81
CA ASN A 71 -0.61 6.02 -17.84
C ASN A 71 -0.10 4.58 -17.79
N ALA A 72 0.86 4.20 -18.64
CA ALA A 72 1.41 2.84 -18.73
C ALA A 72 2.89 2.77 -18.26
N GLY A 73 3.37 3.76 -17.53
CA GLY A 73 4.73 3.82 -17.01
C GLY A 73 4.98 2.81 -15.88
N SER A 74 6.23 2.39 -15.74
CA SER A 74 6.67 1.51 -14.66
C SER A 74 6.98 2.31 -13.39
N VAL A 75 6.42 1.89 -12.24
CA VAL A 75 6.78 2.46 -10.94
C VAL A 75 8.25 2.20 -10.58
N ALA A 76 8.88 1.18 -11.17
CA ALA A 76 10.29 0.85 -10.96
C ALA A 76 11.27 1.73 -11.77
N SER A 77 10.77 2.66 -12.60
CA SER A 77 11.54 3.68 -13.32
C SER A 77 11.30 5.05 -12.71
N TRP A 78 12.40 5.76 -12.44
CA TRP A 78 12.32 7.13 -11.92
C TRP A 78 11.70 8.09 -12.96
N GLU A 79 12.09 7.96 -14.20
CA GLU A 79 11.61 8.77 -15.32
C GLU A 79 10.10 8.58 -15.54
N ASP A 80 9.63 7.32 -15.47
CA ASP A 80 8.21 7.01 -15.60
C ASP A 80 7.42 7.54 -14.39
N ALA A 81 7.97 7.47 -13.17
CA ALA A 81 7.34 8.04 -11.98
C ALA A 81 7.17 9.56 -12.08
N GLN A 82 8.17 10.27 -12.62
CA GLN A 82 8.06 11.71 -12.92
C GLN A 82 6.97 11.98 -13.95
N ARG A 83 6.87 11.16 -14.99
CA ARG A 83 5.84 11.29 -16.03
C ARG A 83 4.43 11.05 -15.48
N MET A 84 4.24 10.08 -14.58
CA MET A 84 2.94 9.86 -13.93
C MET A 84 2.44 11.10 -13.21
N VAL A 85 3.33 11.79 -12.48
CA VAL A 85 3.01 13.03 -11.79
C VAL A 85 2.80 14.18 -12.79
N GLN A 86 3.62 14.25 -13.84
CA GLN A 86 3.47 15.26 -14.87
C GLN A 86 2.14 15.12 -15.62
N ASP A 87 1.68 13.89 -15.88
CA ASP A 87 0.35 13.65 -16.49
C ASP A 87 -0.79 14.24 -15.64
N ALA A 88 -0.67 14.22 -14.31
CA ALA A 88 -1.65 14.88 -13.43
C ALA A 88 -1.62 16.41 -13.60
N ILE A 89 -0.43 16.99 -13.68
CA ILE A 89 -0.26 18.44 -13.85
C ILE A 89 -0.73 18.89 -15.24
N ASP A 90 -0.36 18.17 -16.30
CA ASP A 90 -0.67 18.54 -17.69
C ASP A 90 -2.17 18.44 -17.98
N ASN A 91 -2.83 17.42 -17.44
CA ASN A 91 -4.26 17.19 -17.72
C ASN A 91 -5.20 17.89 -16.75
N PHE A 92 -4.79 18.11 -15.48
CA PHE A 92 -5.67 18.58 -14.43
C PHE A 92 -5.13 19.81 -13.65
N GLY A 93 -3.91 20.26 -13.95
CA GLY A 93 -3.30 21.47 -13.36
C GLY A 93 -2.73 21.31 -11.95
N ARG A 94 -2.93 20.15 -11.29
CA ARG A 94 -2.52 19.89 -9.89
C ARG A 94 -2.36 18.41 -9.59
N ILE A 95 -1.82 18.10 -8.43
CA ILE A 95 -1.84 16.77 -7.83
C ILE A 95 -2.06 16.90 -6.32
N ASP A 96 -2.96 16.11 -5.74
CA ASP A 96 -3.34 16.16 -4.31
C ASP A 96 -3.14 14.84 -3.59
N ILE A 97 -3.26 13.74 -4.32
CA ILE A 97 -3.28 12.40 -3.75
C ILE A 97 -2.36 11.49 -4.55
N VAL A 98 -1.52 10.73 -3.85
CA VAL A 98 -0.75 9.62 -4.43
C VAL A 98 -1.11 8.33 -3.71
N VAL A 99 -1.55 7.32 -4.48
CA VAL A 99 -1.83 5.99 -3.98
C VAL A 99 -0.82 5.01 -4.56
N ASN A 100 0.16 4.61 -3.74
CA ASN A 100 1.17 3.61 -4.09
C ASN A 100 0.61 2.21 -3.86
N ASN A 101 -0.06 1.66 -4.89
CA ASN A 101 -0.71 0.36 -4.83
C ASN A 101 -0.05 -0.69 -5.75
N ALA A 102 0.68 -0.30 -6.78
CA ALA A 102 1.35 -1.22 -7.70
C ALA A 102 2.20 -2.27 -6.97
N GLY A 103 2.15 -3.50 -7.45
CA GLY A 103 2.88 -4.59 -6.82
C GLY A 103 2.88 -5.90 -7.59
N ILE A 104 3.86 -6.74 -7.32
CA ILE A 104 4.06 -8.07 -7.88
C ILE A 104 4.35 -9.09 -6.78
N LEU A 105 4.23 -10.37 -7.09
CA LEU A 105 4.63 -11.48 -6.22
C LEU A 105 5.68 -12.36 -6.90
N ARG A 106 6.72 -12.69 -6.17
CA ARG A 106 7.74 -13.68 -6.49
C ARG A 106 8.00 -14.51 -5.23
N ASP A 107 6.96 -15.27 -4.83
CA ASP A 107 6.98 -16.04 -3.58
C ASP A 107 7.90 -17.24 -3.73
N ARG A 108 8.79 -17.41 -2.76
CA ARG A 108 9.75 -18.49 -2.69
C ARG A 108 10.22 -18.70 -1.24
N MET A 109 10.43 -19.93 -0.83
CA MET A 109 11.09 -20.20 0.45
C MET A 109 12.46 -19.53 0.48
N PHE A 110 12.84 -18.93 1.61
CA PHE A 110 14.04 -18.09 1.73
C PHE A 110 15.32 -18.73 1.15
N HIS A 111 15.55 -20.00 1.43
CA HIS A 111 16.75 -20.73 0.98
C HIS A 111 16.74 -21.11 -0.53
N TYR A 112 15.62 -20.88 -1.23
CA TYR A 112 15.51 -21.07 -2.68
C TYR A 112 15.29 -19.77 -3.44
N MET A 113 15.09 -18.63 -2.72
CA MET A 113 14.82 -17.34 -3.34
C MET A 113 16.03 -16.85 -4.11
N SER A 114 15.86 -16.52 -5.40
CA SER A 114 16.92 -15.94 -6.20
C SER A 114 17.08 -14.44 -5.95
N ILE A 115 18.24 -13.90 -6.34
CA ILE A 115 18.50 -12.45 -6.25
C ILE A 115 17.55 -11.67 -7.16
N GLU A 116 17.22 -12.21 -8.33
CA GLU A 116 16.27 -11.60 -9.28
C GLU A 116 14.84 -11.55 -8.73
N GLU A 117 14.40 -12.61 -8.02
CA GLU A 117 13.10 -12.64 -7.33
C GLU A 117 13.04 -11.62 -6.21
N TRP A 118 14.14 -11.46 -5.47
CA TRP A 118 14.27 -10.42 -4.45
C TRP A 118 14.24 -9.02 -5.07
N ASP A 119 15.13 -8.75 -6.01
CA ASP A 119 15.30 -7.43 -6.63
C ASP A 119 14.04 -6.93 -7.32
N ALA A 120 13.35 -7.81 -8.07
CA ALA A 120 12.12 -7.45 -8.75
C ALA A 120 11.05 -6.94 -7.78
N VAL A 121 10.86 -7.64 -6.65
CA VAL A 121 9.87 -7.27 -5.64
C VAL A 121 10.28 -5.97 -4.93
N ILE A 122 11.53 -5.82 -4.51
CA ILE A 122 12.02 -4.59 -3.86
C ILE A 122 11.89 -3.39 -4.81
N LYS A 123 12.27 -3.53 -6.09
CA LYS A 123 12.19 -2.47 -7.09
C LYS A 123 10.76 -2.00 -7.33
N VAL A 124 9.81 -2.91 -7.52
CA VAL A 124 8.42 -2.52 -7.79
C VAL A 124 7.76 -1.93 -6.55
N HIS A 125 7.89 -2.57 -5.39
CA HIS A 125 7.18 -2.16 -4.20
C HIS A 125 7.84 -0.97 -3.48
N LEU A 126 9.11 -1.12 -3.07
CA LEU A 126 9.76 -0.14 -2.20
C LEU A 126 10.32 1.04 -3.00
N TYR A 127 11.09 0.76 -4.05
CA TYR A 127 11.57 1.84 -4.93
C TYR A 127 10.41 2.53 -5.65
N GLY A 128 9.41 1.77 -6.14
CA GLY A 128 8.23 2.35 -6.79
C GLY A 128 7.48 3.31 -5.87
N ALA A 129 7.21 2.91 -4.63
CA ALA A 129 6.57 3.80 -3.65
C ALA A 129 7.43 5.04 -3.37
N PHE A 130 8.74 4.89 -3.26
CA PHE A 130 9.66 6.02 -3.08
C PHE A 130 9.66 6.94 -4.31
N TYR A 131 9.81 6.41 -5.52
CA TYR A 131 9.92 7.20 -6.75
C TYR A 131 8.67 8.04 -7.01
N VAL A 132 7.48 7.43 -6.98
CA VAL A 132 6.24 8.16 -7.23
C VAL A 132 5.98 9.19 -6.14
N SER A 133 6.24 8.86 -4.87
CA SER A 133 6.13 9.83 -3.77
C SER A 133 7.12 10.98 -3.92
N ARG A 134 8.37 10.69 -4.26
CA ARG A 134 9.43 11.69 -4.43
C ARG A 134 9.14 12.62 -5.62
N ALA A 135 8.56 12.11 -6.70
CA ALA A 135 8.15 12.91 -7.85
C ALA A 135 7.03 13.91 -7.49
N ALA A 136 6.08 13.53 -6.64
CA ALA A 136 4.98 14.39 -6.23
C ALA A 136 5.38 15.47 -5.18
N VAL A 137 6.42 15.24 -4.38
CA VAL A 137 6.84 16.16 -3.28
C VAL A 137 6.98 17.63 -3.69
N PRO A 138 7.61 18.00 -4.84
CA PRO A 138 7.74 19.42 -5.20
C PRO A 138 6.40 20.13 -5.35
N HIS A 139 5.41 19.44 -5.92
CA HIS A 139 4.06 19.95 -6.12
C HIS A 139 3.32 20.07 -4.79
N PHE A 140 3.34 19.04 -3.96
CA PHE A 140 2.71 19.04 -2.63
C PHE A 140 3.30 20.14 -1.72
N ARG A 141 4.62 20.33 -1.74
CA ARG A 141 5.27 21.41 -0.97
C ARG A 141 4.86 22.80 -1.46
N LYS A 142 4.75 22.99 -2.78
CA LYS A 142 4.30 24.27 -3.35
C LYS A 142 2.84 24.56 -3.00
N GLN A 143 2.01 23.52 -2.91
CA GLN A 143 0.59 23.59 -2.54
C GLN A 143 0.37 23.69 -1.02
N GLU A 144 1.39 23.38 -0.21
CA GLU A 144 1.31 23.16 1.24
C GLU A 144 0.19 22.17 1.61
N SER A 145 0.00 21.16 0.78
CA SER A 145 -1.06 20.15 0.91
C SER A 145 -0.71 18.91 0.08
N GLY A 146 -1.06 17.75 0.59
CA GLY A 146 -0.91 16.49 -0.12
C GLY A 146 -1.21 15.28 0.76
N SER A 147 -1.60 14.19 0.14
CA SER A 147 -1.87 12.93 0.82
C SER A 147 -1.24 11.75 0.11
N TYR A 148 -0.43 11.00 0.84
CA TYR A 148 0.08 9.71 0.41
C TYR A 148 -0.69 8.58 1.11
N THR A 149 -1.11 7.59 0.35
CA THR A 149 -1.57 6.29 0.86
C THR A 149 -0.73 5.19 0.24
N HIS A 150 -0.06 4.43 1.08
CA HIS A 150 0.81 3.33 0.66
C HIS A 150 0.17 1.99 1.01
N ILE A 151 0.13 1.07 0.05
CA ILE A 151 -0.36 -0.27 0.33
C ILE A 151 0.78 -1.12 0.90
N THR A 152 0.72 -1.37 2.21
CA THR A 152 1.56 -2.34 2.92
C THR A 152 0.90 -3.73 2.91
N SER A 153 1.25 -4.62 3.83
CA SER A 153 0.66 -5.96 3.93
C SER A 153 0.87 -6.54 5.32
N THR A 154 -0.04 -7.41 5.74
CA THR A 154 0.16 -8.26 6.93
C THR A 154 1.39 -9.14 6.81
N SER A 155 1.84 -9.48 5.60
CA SER A 155 3.11 -10.18 5.38
C SER A 155 4.33 -9.40 5.87
N GLY A 156 4.28 -8.06 5.81
CA GLY A 156 5.31 -7.20 6.39
C GLY A 156 5.06 -6.87 7.86
N LEU A 157 3.80 -6.71 8.28
CA LEU A 157 3.44 -6.28 9.64
C LEU A 157 3.43 -7.44 10.66
N ILE A 158 3.10 -8.66 10.22
CA ILE A 158 3.00 -9.86 11.05
C ILE A 158 4.03 -10.88 10.58
N GLY A 159 3.97 -11.29 9.33
CA GLY A 159 4.83 -12.29 8.71
C GLY A 159 4.10 -13.26 7.80
N SER A 160 4.80 -13.83 6.84
CA SER A 160 4.30 -14.87 5.94
C SER A 160 5.43 -15.81 5.50
N VAL A 161 5.14 -17.08 5.46
CA VAL A 161 6.07 -18.08 4.93
C VAL A 161 6.21 -17.92 3.42
N GLY A 162 7.44 -17.99 2.91
CA GLY A 162 7.74 -17.90 1.49
C GLY A 162 7.71 -16.48 0.89
N GLN A 163 7.55 -15.44 1.72
CA GLN A 163 7.41 -14.05 1.28
C GLN A 163 8.47 -13.12 1.89
N THR A 164 9.71 -13.58 2.00
CA THR A 164 10.78 -12.79 2.62
C THR A 164 11.04 -11.47 1.87
N ASN A 165 11.08 -11.49 0.53
CA ASN A 165 11.20 -10.31 -0.32
C ASN A 165 9.99 -9.36 -0.17
N TYR A 166 8.80 -9.91 -0.26
CA TYR A 166 7.55 -9.16 -0.17
C TYR A 166 7.34 -8.57 1.24
N GLY A 167 7.55 -9.37 2.28
CA GLY A 167 7.48 -8.92 3.67
C GLY A 167 8.47 -7.79 3.97
N ALA A 168 9.72 -7.91 3.52
CA ALA A 168 10.74 -6.87 3.65
C ALA A 168 10.31 -5.58 2.94
N ALA A 169 9.84 -5.65 1.68
CA ALA A 169 9.37 -4.49 0.94
C ALA A 169 8.18 -3.82 1.63
N LYS A 170 7.19 -4.60 2.09
CA LYS A 170 5.95 -4.08 2.69
C LYS A 170 6.17 -3.49 4.08
N LEU A 171 7.09 -4.01 4.88
CA LEU A 171 7.50 -3.37 6.14
C LEU A 171 8.36 -2.13 5.87
N GLY A 172 9.24 -2.16 4.85
CA GLY A 172 9.99 -0.99 4.40
C GLY A 172 9.09 0.17 3.97
N ILE A 173 7.97 -0.12 3.30
CA ILE A 173 6.95 0.89 2.95
C ILE A 173 6.33 1.53 4.21
N ALA A 174 6.07 0.77 5.27
CA ALA A 174 5.54 1.33 6.51
C ALA A 174 6.55 2.30 7.16
N GLY A 175 7.85 1.95 7.14
CA GLY A 175 8.93 2.84 7.57
C GLY A 175 9.05 4.09 6.70
N LEU A 176 9.01 3.95 5.38
CA LEU A 176 9.02 5.05 4.41
C LEU A 176 7.86 6.03 4.66
N SER A 177 6.64 5.52 4.77
CA SER A 177 5.45 6.34 5.03
C SER A 177 5.56 7.14 6.33
N ARG A 178 6.06 6.50 7.39
CA ARG A 178 6.23 7.18 8.68
C ARG A 178 7.26 8.31 8.61
N CYS A 179 8.40 8.08 7.95
CA CYS A 179 9.41 9.12 7.77
C CYS A 179 8.89 10.27 6.90
N ILE A 180 8.18 9.98 5.81
CA ILE A 180 7.52 11.02 4.99
C ILE A 180 6.54 11.84 5.84
N ALA A 181 5.73 11.19 6.68
CA ALA A 181 4.78 11.89 7.56
C ALA A 181 5.47 12.86 8.51
N MET A 182 6.64 12.49 9.06
CA MET A 182 7.44 13.34 9.94
C MET A 182 8.13 14.49 9.17
N ASP A 183 8.80 14.18 8.06
CA ASP A 183 9.56 15.16 7.28
C ASP A 183 8.67 16.24 6.67
N MET A 184 7.45 15.83 6.28
CA MET A 184 6.53 16.67 5.51
C MET A 184 5.43 17.32 6.34
N GLN A 185 5.37 17.07 7.66
CA GLN A 185 4.35 17.58 8.57
C GLN A 185 4.18 19.11 8.49
N ARG A 186 5.31 19.83 8.42
CA ARG A 186 5.31 21.32 8.35
C ARG A 186 4.68 21.90 7.08
N TYR A 187 4.48 21.07 6.05
CA TYR A 187 3.83 21.43 4.79
C TYR A 187 2.40 20.87 4.69
N HIS A 188 1.82 20.41 5.80
CA HIS A 188 0.51 19.77 5.86
C HIS A 188 0.34 18.57 4.91
N ILE A 189 1.46 17.90 4.56
CA ILE A 189 1.47 16.70 3.73
C ILE A 189 1.37 15.48 4.64
N ARG A 190 0.40 14.63 4.37
CA ARG A 190 0.09 13.43 5.16
C ARG A 190 0.57 12.17 4.46
N SER A 191 0.93 11.15 5.24
CA SER A 191 1.32 9.86 4.70
C SER A 191 0.84 8.75 5.62
N ASN A 192 0.07 7.80 5.07
CA ASN A 192 -0.49 6.68 5.82
C ASN A 192 -0.32 5.38 5.05
N CYS A 193 -0.42 4.26 5.77
CA CYS A 193 -0.37 2.91 5.20
C CYS A 193 -1.68 2.17 5.37
N ILE A 194 -2.00 1.30 4.41
CA ILE A 194 -3.09 0.32 4.51
C ILE A 194 -2.53 -1.08 4.28
N GLY A 195 -2.77 -2.00 5.22
CA GLY A 195 -2.57 -3.44 5.09
C GLY A 195 -3.91 -4.10 4.71
N PRO A 196 -4.16 -4.33 3.42
CA PRO A 196 -5.44 -4.82 2.96
C PRO A 196 -5.57 -6.33 3.11
N HIS A 197 -6.81 -6.79 3.34
CA HIS A 197 -7.24 -8.17 3.18
C HIS A 197 -8.34 -8.19 2.11
N ALA A 198 -7.95 -8.17 0.82
CA ALA A 198 -8.90 -8.23 -0.29
C ALA A 198 -8.69 -9.48 -1.11
N PHE A 199 -9.79 -10.01 -1.65
CA PHE A 199 -9.73 -10.97 -2.74
C PHE A 199 -9.11 -10.28 -3.98
N SER A 200 -8.04 -10.87 -4.47
CA SER A 200 -7.32 -10.33 -5.63
C SER A 200 -6.74 -11.50 -6.43
N ARG A 201 -6.30 -11.23 -7.67
CA ARG A 201 -5.58 -12.21 -8.49
C ARG A 201 -4.42 -12.90 -7.75
N MET A 202 -3.84 -12.24 -6.75
CA MET A 202 -2.78 -12.81 -5.90
C MET A 202 -3.31 -13.94 -4.99
N ILE A 203 -4.58 -13.91 -4.60
CA ILE A 203 -5.21 -14.91 -3.71
C ILE A 203 -5.73 -16.10 -4.52
N GLU A 204 -6.15 -15.90 -5.77
CA GLU A 204 -6.60 -16.97 -6.68
C GLU A 204 -5.52 -18.04 -6.92
N THR A 205 -4.25 -17.67 -6.75
CA THR A 205 -3.11 -18.59 -6.94
C THR A 205 -2.81 -19.47 -5.72
N VAL A 206 -3.56 -19.36 -4.61
CA VAL A 206 -3.34 -20.19 -3.41
C VAL A 206 -3.90 -21.61 -3.62
N PRO A 207 -3.06 -22.66 -3.59
CA PRO A 207 -3.49 -24.03 -3.84
C PRO A 207 -4.48 -24.56 -2.78
N GLY A 208 -5.39 -25.46 -3.20
CA GLY A 208 -6.23 -26.25 -2.29
C GLY A 208 -7.54 -25.58 -1.86
N GLN A 209 -8.00 -24.51 -2.51
CA GLN A 209 -9.32 -23.91 -2.28
C GLN A 209 -10.33 -24.40 -3.33
N THR A 210 -11.55 -24.64 -2.91
CA THR A 210 -12.67 -24.93 -3.82
C THR A 210 -13.22 -23.64 -4.44
N GLU A 211 -13.89 -23.74 -5.59
CA GLU A 211 -14.50 -22.57 -6.24
C GLU A 211 -15.54 -21.87 -5.33
N GLU A 212 -16.32 -22.65 -4.59
CA GLU A 212 -17.30 -22.12 -3.61
C GLU A 212 -16.60 -21.32 -2.49
N GLN A 213 -15.48 -21.81 -1.97
CA GLN A 213 -14.68 -21.09 -0.96
C GLN A 213 -14.09 -19.80 -1.52
N LEU A 214 -13.62 -19.82 -2.79
CA LEU A 214 -13.10 -18.64 -3.46
C LEU A 214 -14.19 -17.58 -3.68
N GLN A 215 -15.38 -18.00 -4.13
CA GLN A 215 -16.53 -17.09 -4.33
C GLN A 215 -17.01 -16.49 -3.00
N ALA A 216 -17.17 -17.29 -1.95
CA ALA A 216 -17.55 -16.81 -0.62
C ALA A 216 -16.54 -15.80 -0.07
N ARG A 217 -15.24 -16.07 -0.25
CA ARG A 217 -14.17 -15.17 0.15
C ARG A 217 -14.18 -13.87 -0.66
N ALA A 218 -14.37 -13.97 -1.98
CA ALA A 218 -14.47 -12.82 -2.88
C ALA A 218 -15.62 -11.88 -2.48
N ALA A 219 -16.78 -12.44 -2.12
CA ALA A 219 -17.93 -11.67 -1.68
C ALA A 219 -17.67 -10.91 -0.37
N ARG A 220 -16.96 -11.52 0.58
CA ARG A 220 -16.69 -10.94 1.91
C ARG A 220 -15.51 -9.94 1.92
N THR A 221 -14.54 -10.08 1.01
CA THR A 221 -13.29 -9.29 1.01
C THR A 221 -13.11 -8.52 -0.31
N ARG A 222 -14.14 -7.76 -0.69
CA ARG A 222 -14.14 -6.98 -1.93
C ARG A 222 -13.14 -5.82 -1.87
N PRO A 223 -12.46 -5.51 -2.99
CA PRO A 223 -11.56 -4.36 -3.10
C PRO A 223 -12.22 -3.01 -2.75
N ASP A 224 -13.53 -2.90 -2.98
CA ASP A 224 -14.30 -1.67 -2.73
C ASP A 224 -14.23 -1.23 -1.26
N HIS A 225 -14.21 -2.17 -0.30
CA HIS A 225 -14.11 -1.84 1.13
C HIS A 225 -12.81 -1.09 1.45
N ILE A 226 -11.71 -1.48 0.81
CA ILE A 226 -10.40 -0.83 0.98
C ILE A 226 -10.38 0.53 0.30
N ALA A 227 -10.99 0.62 -0.90
CA ALA A 227 -11.04 1.83 -1.70
C ALA A 227 -11.74 2.99 -0.97
N GLN A 228 -12.77 2.71 -0.16
CA GLN A 228 -13.46 3.74 0.63
C GLN A 228 -12.53 4.39 1.66
N LEU A 229 -11.74 3.60 2.40
CA LEU A 229 -10.77 4.17 3.34
C LEU A 229 -9.67 4.94 2.63
N ILE A 230 -9.19 4.46 1.46
CA ILE A 230 -8.19 5.19 0.66
C ILE A 230 -8.76 6.53 0.20
N ALA A 231 -9.97 6.56 -0.34
CA ALA A 231 -10.63 7.79 -0.77
C ALA A 231 -10.82 8.76 0.41
N PHE A 232 -11.28 8.28 1.58
CA PHE A 232 -11.40 9.09 2.81
C PHE A 232 -10.05 9.70 3.22
N LEU A 233 -8.96 8.95 3.22
CA LEU A 233 -7.63 9.46 3.57
C LEU A 233 -7.14 10.56 2.60
N GLY A 234 -7.68 10.64 1.39
CA GLY A 234 -7.44 11.72 0.43
C GLY A 234 -8.21 13.01 0.72
N THR A 235 -9.25 12.99 1.56
CA THR A 235 -10.12 14.13 1.84
C THR A 235 -9.52 15.09 2.87
N ASP A 236 -10.05 16.31 2.93
CA ASP A 236 -9.69 17.29 3.96
C ASP A 236 -10.21 16.88 5.35
N ALA A 237 -11.28 16.06 5.42
CA ALA A 237 -11.77 15.49 6.68
C ALA A 237 -10.75 14.61 7.39
N ALA A 238 -9.78 14.05 6.64
CA ALA A 238 -8.67 13.26 7.19
C ALA A 238 -7.42 14.11 7.53
N SER A 239 -7.52 15.44 7.63
CA SER A 239 -6.38 16.36 7.85
C SER A 239 -5.56 16.03 9.10
N GLY A 240 -6.19 15.49 10.16
CA GLY A 240 -5.52 15.05 11.39
C GLY A 240 -4.90 13.65 11.33
N VAL A 241 -5.00 12.93 10.19
CA VAL A 241 -4.59 11.52 10.07
C VAL A 241 -3.29 11.42 9.28
N SER A 242 -2.16 11.20 9.96
CA SER A 242 -0.85 11.03 9.33
C SER A 242 0.04 10.07 10.14
N GLY A 243 0.91 9.34 9.47
CA GLY A 243 1.84 8.39 10.06
C GLY A 243 1.17 7.11 10.61
N GLN A 244 -0.07 6.79 10.19
CA GLN A 244 -0.83 5.66 10.71
C GLN A 244 -0.76 4.45 9.78
N ILE A 245 -1.01 3.28 10.36
CA ILE A 245 -1.13 2.01 9.63
C ILE A 245 -2.51 1.43 9.93
N PHE A 246 -3.32 1.31 8.89
CA PHE A 246 -4.65 0.73 8.97
C PHE A 246 -4.69 -0.66 8.34
N GLY A 247 -5.55 -1.53 8.83
CA GLY A 247 -5.95 -2.75 8.16
C GLY A 247 -7.41 -2.64 7.71
N VAL A 248 -7.74 -3.25 6.57
CA VAL A 248 -9.13 -3.37 6.12
C VAL A 248 -9.39 -4.81 5.73
N ARG A 249 -10.42 -5.43 6.31
CA ARG A 249 -10.81 -6.82 6.09
C ARG A 249 -12.33 -6.93 6.06
N GLY A 250 -12.92 -7.02 4.87
CA GLY A 250 -14.36 -6.85 4.73
C GLY A 250 -14.79 -5.46 5.20
N ASN A 251 -15.75 -5.40 6.10
CA ASN A 251 -16.21 -4.15 6.72
C ASN A 251 -15.45 -3.79 8.02
N GLU A 252 -14.42 -4.56 8.37
CA GLU A 252 -13.61 -4.31 9.57
C GLU A 252 -12.45 -3.36 9.23
N ILE A 253 -12.25 -2.32 10.04
CA ILE A 253 -11.10 -1.41 9.95
C ILE A 253 -10.30 -1.53 11.24
N TYR A 254 -9.02 -1.85 11.12
CA TYR A 254 -8.08 -1.96 12.23
C TYR A 254 -7.12 -0.77 12.24
N LEU A 255 -6.71 -0.34 13.43
CA LEU A 255 -5.57 0.53 13.64
C LEU A 255 -4.42 -0.32 14.22
N TYR A 256 -3.31 -0.43 13.49
CA TYR A 256 -2.15 -1.16 13.96
C TYR A 256 -1.34 -0.34 14.96
N ASN A 257 -0.89 -1.00 16.02
CA ASN A 257 0.16 -0.46 16.86
C ASN A 257 1.48 -0.38 16.09
N GLN A 258 2.32 0.59 16.44
CA GLN A 258 3.63 0.77 15.83
C GLN A 258 4.72 0.47 16.86
N PRO A 259 5.91 -0.04 16.42
CA PRO A 259 6.96 -0.46 17.35
C PRO A 259 7.33 0.65 18.34
N ARG A 260 7.28 0.31 19.62
CA ARG A 260 7.76 1.12 20.76
C ARG A 260 8.41 0.17 21.77
N PRO A 261 9.43 0.63 22.51
CA PRO A 261 9.98 -0.17 23.62
C PRO A 261 8.88 -0.48 24.64
N ILE A 262 8.70 -1.75 24.97
CA ILE A 262 7.74 -2.21 25.98
C ILE A 262 8.43 -2.59 27.29
N ARG A 263 9.75 -2.77 27.28
CA ARG A 263 10.59 -3.10 28.44
C ARG A 263 11.94 -2.41 28.32
N ILE A 264 12.45 -1.93 29.47
CA ILE A 264 13.79 -1.37 29.60
C ILE A 264 14.45 -2.04 30.81
N MET A 265 15.67 -2.51 30.65
CA MET A 265 16.53 -2.99 31.74
C MET A 265 17.91 -2.39 31.57
N ALA A 266 18.49 -1.89 32.67
CA ALA A 266 19.82 -1.30 32.69
C ALA A 266 20.67 -1.91 33.80
N ARG A 267 21.99 -1.94 33.61
CA ARG A 267 23.00 -2.34 34.59
C ARG A 267 24.15 -1.35 34.62
N PRO A 268 24.55 -0.80 35.76
CA PRO A 268 25.66 0.14 35.84
C PRO A 268 27.01 -0.45 35.39
N ASP A 269 27.21 -1.73 35.63
CA ASP A 269 28.43 -2.49 35.32
C ASP A 269 28.41 -3.15 33.91
N GLY A 270 27.38 -2.85 33.10
CA GLY A 270 27.21 -3.40 31.75
C GLY A 270 26.72 -4.85 31.71
N TRP A 271 26.51 -5.34 30.51
CA TRP A 271 26.01 -6.69 30.21
C TRP A 271 27.10 -7.58 29.63
N THR A 272 27.23 -8.81 30.13
CA THR A 272 27.97 -9.90 29.47
C THR A 272 26.99 -10.93 28.94
N PRO A 273 27.38 -11.84 28.01
CA PRO A 273 26.52 -12.93 27.54
C PRO A 273 25.93 -13.76 28.69
N GLU A 274 26.71 -14.05 29.71
CA GLU A 274 26.31 -14.82 30.90
C GLU A 274 25.21 -14.05 31.67
N LYS A 275 25.43 -12.77 31.96
CA LYS A 275 24.46 -11.91 32.65
C LYS A 275 23.17 -11.73 31.86
N LEU A 276 23.25 -11.67 30.52
CA LEU A 276 22.08 -11.67 29.65
C LEU A 276 21.27 -12.96 29.77
N ALA A 277 21.95 -14.11 29.76
CA ALA A 277 21.30 -15.42 29.90
C ALA A 277 20.63 -15.60 31.26
N GLU A 278 21.32 -15.20 32.33
CA GLU A 278 20.88 -15.43 33.71
C GLU A 278 19.81 -14.44 34.18
N THR A 279 19.86 -13.19 33.72
CA THR A 279 19.02 -12.11 34.26
C THR A 279 18.05 -11.53 33.23
N TRP A 280 18.57 -11.10 32.06
CA TRP A 280 17.76 -10.37 31.07
C TRP A 280 16.77 -11.30 30.36
N LEU A 281 17.23 -12.43 29.84
CA LEU A 281 16.36 -13.35 29.09
C LEU A 281 15.18 -13.88 29.93
N PRO A 282 15.33 -14.36 31.17
CA PRO A 282 14.20 -14.77 32.00
C PRO A 282 13.19 -13.64 32.26
N ALA A 283 13.67 -12.39 32.40
CA ALA A 283 12.81 -11.25 32.67
C ALA A 283 11.96 -10.81 31.47
N VAL A 284 12.43 -11.01 30.22
CA VAL A 284 11.75 -10.46 29.01
C VAL A 284 11.11 -11.54 28.13
N LYS A 285 11.50 -12.82 28.25
CA LYS A 285 11.04 -13.89 27.32
C LYS A 285 9.52 -14.03 27.21
N ASN A 286 8.77 -13.74 28.29
CA ASN A 286 7.31 -13.81 28.28
C ASN A 286 6.66 -12.61 27.57
N SER A 287 7.45 -11.61 27.16
CA SER A 287 7.00 -10.45 26.39
C SER A 287 7.41 -10.54 24.91
N PHE A 288 8.03 -11.66 24.50
CA PHE A 288 8.36 -11.85 23.10
C PHE A 288 7.09 -12.04 22.26
N THR A 289 7.04 -11.38 21.12
CA THR A 289 5.98 -11.60 20.13
C THR A 289 6.19 -12.97 19.50
N PRO A 290 5.19 -13.85 19.52
CA PRO A 290 5.31 -15.18 18.90
C PRO A 290 5.43 -15.09 17.37
N LEU A 291 5.95 -16.15 16.75
CA LEU A 291 6.03 -16.27 15.28
C LEU A 291 4.67 -16.72 14.73
N GLU A 292 3.76 -15.78 14.60
CA GLU A 292 2.41 -15.99 14.09
C GLU A 292 2.33 -15.62 12.60
N ARG A 293 1.37 -16.22 11.91
CA ARG A 293 0.98 -15.83 10.55
C ARG A 293 -0.28 -14.99 10.62
N THR A 294 -0.63 -14.30 9.57
CA THR A 294 -1.85 -13.50 9.47
C THR A 294 -3.11 -14.24 9.95
N ARG A 295 -3.28 -15.52 9.58
CA ARG A 295 -4.43 -16.35 9.99
C ARG A 295 -4.45 -16.71 11.48
N ASP A 296 -3.28 -16.71 12.12
CA ASP A 296 -3.17 -17.02 13.55
C ASP A 296 -3.58 -15.79 14.38
N VAL A 297 -3.35 -14.57 13.85
CA VAL A 297 -3.77 -13.29 14.44
C VAL A 297 -5.26 -13.00 14.16
N TYR A 298 -5.79 -13.42 13.00
CA TYR A 298 -7.19 -13.22 12.60
C TYR A 298 -7.88 -14.56 12.35
N PRO A 299 -8.22 -15.34 13.42
CA PRO A 299 -8.78 -16.68 13.26
C PRO A 299 -10.28 -16.71 12.91
N TRP A 300 -10.95 -15.56 12.88
CA TRP A 300 -12.36 -15.43 12.52
C TRP A 300 -12.56 -15.03 11.06
N ASP A 301 -13.76 -15.28 10.54
CA ASP A 301 -14.19 -14.81 9.22
C ASP A 301 -14.47 -13.29 9.23
N PRO A 302 -14.17 -12.56 8.14
CA PRO A 302 -14.47 -11.13 8.06
C PRO A 302 -15.98 -10.87 8.07
N VAL A 303 -16.36 -9.76 8.67
CA VAL A 303 -17.74 -9.26 8.71
C VAL A 303 -18.06 -8.43 7.47
#